data_b093d63271207ac1c69736af337dbad1
#
_entry.id   b093d63271207ac1c69736af337dbad1
#
_cell.length_a   1.000
_cell.length_b   1.000
_cell.length_c   1.000
_cell.angle_alpha   90.00
_cell.angle_beta   90.00
_cell.angle_gamma   90.00
#
_symmetry.space_group_name_H-M   'P 1'
#
loop_
_entity.id
_entity.type
_entity.pdbx_description
1 polymer ?
#
loop_
_entity_poly.entity_id
_entity_poly.type
_entity_poly.pdbx_seq_one_letter_code
_entity_poly.pdbx_strand_id
1 'polypeptide(L)'
;MPGPQATGAGSAGDIPDTALSYRHEPLDSAAVTPGTRYSASEPGESQLLERSYENAPPLIPHSLADLLPITRTRNDCLECHHPDAAEDFEATAMPPTHFYDYRRNRRLEDGNPAMYNCTQCHVPQADAPELVKNTFQPRFRDDAGRHSSNLFDVRDEGVEED
;
A
#
# COMPACT_ATOMS: atom_id res chain seq x y z
N MET A 1 -32.01 -42.20 3.59
CA MET A 1 -32.19 -42.00 2.14
C MET A 1 -31.27 -40.86 1.74
N PRO A 2 -30.24 -41.05 0.91
CA PRO A 2 -29.44 -39.95 0.41
C PRO A 2 -30.25 -39.17 -0.64
N GLY A 3 -30.25 -37.85 -0.55
CA GLY A 3 -30.89 -36.97 -1.52
C GLY A 3 -30.16 -36.96 -2.88
N PRO A 4 -30.83 -36.56 -3.95
CA PRO A 4 -30.25 -36.57 -5.29
C PRO A 4 -29.11 -35.56 -5.40
N GLN A 5 -27.94 -36.06 -5.81
CA GLN A 5 -26.84 -35.22 -6.25
C GLN A 5 -27.23 -34.55 -7.57
N ALA A 6 -27.29 -33.23 -7.58
CA ALA A 6 -27.45 -32.45 -8.79
C ALA A 6 -26.15 -32.58 -9.61
N THR A 7 -26.19 -33.42 -10.65
CA THR A 7 -25.19 -33.39 -11.71
C THR A 7 -25.50 -32.16 -12.58
N GLY A 8 -24.80 -31.05 -12.34
CA GLY A 8 -24.85 -29.88 -13.21
C GLY A 8 -24.27 -30.25 -14.57
N ALA A 9 -25.15 -30.40 -15.57
CA ALA A 9 -24.73 -30.42 -16.95
C ALA A 9 -24.32 -29.01 -17.33
N GLY A 10 -22.99 -28.75 -17.39
CA GLY A 10 -22.45 -27.52 -17.93
C GLY A 10 -22.93 -27.33 -19.38
N SER A 11 -23.45 -26.17 -19.72
CA SER A 11 -23.82 -25.84 -21.08
C SER A 11 -22.55 -25.67 -21.94
N ALA A 12 -22.64 -26.07 -23.22
CA ALA A 12 -21.53 -25.91 -24.15
C ALA A 12 -21.22 -24.42 -24.31
N GLY A 13 -20.15 -23.95 -23.68
CA GLY A 13 -19.73 -22.54 -23.69
C GLY A 13 -19.34 -21.97 -22.32
N ASP A 14 -19.56 -22.71 -21.24
CA ASP A 14 -19.14 -22.25 -19.91
C ASP A 14 -17.61 -22.29 -19.77
N ILE A 15 -17.04 -21.19 -19.31
CA ILE A 15 -15.62 -21.11 -18.99
C ILE A 15 -15.42 -21.84 -17.66
N PRO A 16 -14.54 -22.87 -17.59
CA PRO A 16 -14.30 -23.56 -16.34
C PRO A 16 -13.64 -22.65 -15.31
N ASP A 17 -13.96 -22.82 -14.04
CA ASP A 17 -13.42 -22.03 -12.93
C ASP A 17 -11.89 -21.91 -12.97
N THR A 18 -11.21 -23.01 -13.34
CA THR A 18 -9.75 -23.10 -13.47
C THR A 18 -9.18 -22.22 -14.58
N ALA A 19 -10.02 -21.69 -15.48
CA ALA A 19 -9.64 -20.77 -16.56
C ALA A 19 -10.01 -19.31 -16.26
N LEU A 20 -10.73 -19.03 -15.15
CA LEU A 20 -11.21 -17.68 -14.82
C LEU A 20 -10.15 -16.77 -14.19
N SER A 21 -9.07 -17.33 -13.69
CA SER A 21 -8.03 -16.55 -13.01
C SER A 21 -6.70 -17.29 -12.98
N TYR A 22 -5.67 -16.64 -12.44
CA TYR A 22 -4.36 -17.26 -12.19
C TYR A 22 -4.40 -18.36 -11.11
N ARG A 23 -5.53 -18.59 -10.50
CA ARG A 23 -5.68 -19.56 -9.43
C ARG A 23 -5.59 -21.01 -9.91
N HIS A 24 -6.08 -21.30 -11.10
CA HIS A 24 -6.09 -22.64 -11.74
C HIS A 24 -6.74 -23.77 -10.90
N GLU A 25 -7.60 -23.41 -9.96
CA GLU A 25 -8.35 -24.33 -9.09
C GLU A 25 -9.84 -23.98 -9.10
N PRO A 26 -10.74 -24.97 -8.81
CA PRO A 26 -12.16 -24.68 -8.68
C PRO A 26 -12.43 -23.58 -7.64
N LEU A 27 -13.46 -22.75 -7.86
CA LEU A 27 -13.80 -21.63 -6.97
C LEU A 27 -14.27 -22.09 -5.59
N ASP A 28 -14.81 -23.31 -5.49
CA ASP A 28 -15.26 -23.93 -4.24
C ASP A 28 -14.15 -24.63 -3.48
N SER A 29 -12.94 -24.77 -4.05
CA SER A 29 -11.80 -25.33 -3.34
C SER A 29 -11.25 -24.29 -2.34
N ALA A 30 -10.82 -24.77 -1.17
CA ALA A 30 -10.09 -23.93 -0.21
C ALA A 30 -8.76 -23.50 -0.85
N ALA A 31 -8.65 -22.23 -1.22
CA ALA A 31 -7.40 -21.69 -1.75
C ALA A 31 -6.31 -21.75 -0.67
N VAL A 32 -5.27 -22.50 -0.92
CA VAL A 32 -4.03 -22.34 -0.15
C VAL A 32 -3.37 -21.07 -0.64
N THR A 33 -3.57 -19.97 0.10
CA THR A 33 -2.82 -18.74 -0.17
C THR A 33 -1.36 -19.03 0.13
N PRO A 34 -0.44 -18.85 -0.83
CA PRO A 34 0.99 -18.99 -0.55
C PRO A 34 1.35 -18.06 0.61
N GLY A 35 2.16 -18.54 1.54
CA GLY A 35 2.66 -17.69 2.63
C GLY A 35 3.42 -16.50 2.05
N THR A 36 2.94 -15.30 2.27
CA THR A 36 3.61 -14.08 1.85
C THR A 36 4.70 -13.74 2.86
N ARG A 37 5.92 -13.49 2.39
CA ARG A 37 7.01 -12.94 3.18
C ARG A 37 7.13 -11.44 2.91
N TYR A 38 7.42 -10.68 3.95
CA TYR A 38 7.71 -9.25 3.88
C TYR A 38 9.13 -8.99 4.36
N SER A 39 9.63 -7.78 4.15
CA SER A 39 10.93 -7.38 4.68
C SER A 39 11.02 -7.65 6.18
N ALA A 40 12.15 -8.21 6.61
CA ALA A 40 12.47 -8.46 8.00
C ALA A 40 13.55 -7.49 8.55
N SER A 41 13.99 -6.52 7.74
CA SER A 41 14.93 -5.49 8.20
C SER A 41 14.29 -4.65 9.28
N GLU A 42 15.03 -4.37 10.33
CA GLU A 42 14.56 -3.50 11.40
C GLU A 42 14.43 -2.04 10.93
N PRO A 43 13.56 -1.22 11.55
CA PRO A 43 13.55 0.21 11.33
C PRO A 43 14.96 0.83 11.48
N GLY A 44 15.36 1.68 10.52
CA GLY A 44 16.71 2.25 10.48
C GLY A 44 17.75 1.42 9.73
N GLU A 45 17.54 0.12 9.51
CA GLU A 45 18.45 -0.75 8.76
C GLU A 45 18.04 -0.97 7.31
N SER A 46 16.85 -0.53 6.93
CA SER A 46 16.30 -0.71 5.60
C SER A 46 16.63 0.46 4.67
N GLN A 47 16.61 0.19 3.37
CA GLN A 47 16.76 1.24 2.36
C GLN A 47 15.41 1.72 1.87
N LEU A 48 15.31 3.01 1.53
CA LEU A 48 14.13 3.58 0.92
C LEU A 48 13.83 2.89 -0.43
N LEU A 49 12.58 2.54 -0.62
CA LEU A 49 12.07 2.04 -1.90
C LEU A 49 11.64 3.20 -2.78
N GLU A 50 11.86 3.08 -4.09
CA GLU A 50 11.30 4.05 -5.03
C GLU A 50 9.78 4.02 -5.00
N ARG A 51 9.15 5.16 -5.17
CA ARG A 51 7.70 5.27 -5.31
C ARG A 51 7.24 4.59 -6.60
N SER A 52 6.08 3.98 -6.57
CA SER A 52 5.49 3.31 -7.74
C SER A 52 5.11 4.30 -8.85
N TYR A 53 4.86 5.56 -8.52
CA TYR A 53 4.61 6.69 -9.41
C TYR A 53 4.73 8.00 -8.61
N GLU A 54 4.75 9.13 -9.30
CA GLU A 54 4.88 10.44 -8.65
C GLU A 54 3.79 10.63 -7.59
N ASN A 55 4.19 11.04 -6.39
CA ASN A 55 3.32 11.23 -5.23
C ASN A 55 2.60 9.98 -4.70
N ALA A 56 2.94 8.78 -5.19
CA ALA A 56 2.44 7.55 -4.58
C ALA A 56 2.83 7.49 -3.10
N PRO A 57 1.98 6.91 -2.22
CA PRO A 57 2.41 6.60 -0.86
C PRO A 57 3.66 5.70 -0.92
N PRO A 58 4.75 6.04 -0.22
CA PRO A 58 5.93 5.19 -0.21
C PRO A 58 5.61 3.83 0.44
N LEU A 59 6.21 2.78 -0.11
CA LEU A 59 6.15 1.45 0.47
C LEU A 59 6.96 1.41 1.77
N ILE A 60 6.55 0.55 2.69
CA ILE A 60 7.26 0.36 3.96
C ILE A 60 8.42 -0.61 3.71
N PRO A 61 9.69 -0.17 3.89
CA PRO A 61 10.84 -1.01 3.61
C PRO A 61 11.29 -1.89 4.79
N HIS A 62 10.80 -1.63 6.00
CA HIS A 62 11.18 -2.31 7.23
C HIS A 62 10.08 -3.23 7.77
N SER A 63 10.44 -4.05 8.75
CA SER A 63 9.50 -4.91 9.48
C SER A 63 8.43 -4.08 10.19
N LEU A 64 7.22 -4.63 10.26
CA LEU A 64 6.11 -4.11 11.06
C LEU A 64 5.88 -4.94 12.34
N ALA A 65 6.79 -5.87 12.66
CA ALA A 65 6.71 -6.64 13.88
C ALA A 65 6.64 -5.67 15.08
N ASP A 66 5.75 -5.97 16.01
CA ASP A 66 5.50 -5.20 17.23
C ASP A 66 4.97 -3.76 17.05
N LEU A 67 4.93 -3.23 15.81
CA LEU A 67 4.37 -1.92 15.50
C LEU A 67 2.86 -1.95 15.20
N LEU A 68 2.29 -3.13 15.02
CA LEU A 68 0.87 -3.33 14.76
C LEU A 68 0.18 -4.06 15.94
N PRO A 69 -1.12 -3.85 16.13
CA PRO A 69 -2.03 -3.05 15.31
C PRO A 69 -2.02 -1.56 15.67
N ILE A 70 -2.29 -0.69 14.68
CA ILE A 70 -2.66 0.70 14.93
C ILE A 70 -4.06 0.70 15.56
N THR A 71 -4.20 1.37 16.70
CA THR A 71 -5.48 1.49 17.41
C THR A 71 -5.89 2.95 17.53
N ARG A 72 -7.06 3.24 18.07
CA ARG A 72 -7.51 4.62 18.28
C ARG A 72 -6.58 5.42 19.23
N THR A 73 -5.84 4.74 20.09
CA THR A 73 -5.01 5.35 21.13
C THR A 73 -3.53 5.02 21.03
N ARG A 74 -3.14 4.20 20.05
CA ARG A 74 -1.75 3.78 19.84
C ARG A 74 -1.44 3.74 18.36
N ASN A 75 -0.39 4.42 17.97
CA ASN A 75 0.17 4.39 16.63
C ASN A 75 1.68 4.58 16.71
N ASP A 76 2.41 3.48 16.78
CA ASP A 76 3.87 3.47 16.99
C ASP A 76 4.63 4.03 15.77
N CYS A 77 4.00 4.10 14.59
CA CYS A 77 4.61 4.75 13.42
C CYS A 77 4.94 6.23 13.69
N LEU A 78 4.11 6.89 14.50
CA LEU A 78 4.28 8.31 14.83
C LEU A 78 5.48 8.57 15.75
N GLU A 79 5.95 7.58 16.49
CA GLU A 79 7.10 7.74 17.39
C GLU A 79 8.36 8.09 16.60
N CYS A 80 8.52 7.55 15.40
CA CYS A 80 9.67 7.83 14.53
C CYS A 80 9.35 8.75 13.36
N HIS A 81 8.11 8.71 12.81
CA HIS A 81 7.78 9.43 11.58
C HIS A 81 7.10 10.79 11.79
N HIS A 82 6.75 11.14 13.04
CA HIS A 82 6.28 12.50 13.31
C HIS A 82 7.40 13.51 13.00
N PRO A 83 7.12 14.66 12.37
CA PRO A 83 8.17 15.63 12.01
C PRO A 83 9.07 16.05 13.17
N ASP A 84 8.53 16.13 14.38
CA ASP A 84 9.30 16.54 15.58
C ASP A 84 10.28 15.46 16.06
N ALA A 85 10.09 14.19 15.67
CA ALA A 85 10.91 13.07 16.09
C ALA A 85 11.79 12.50 14.96
N ALA A 86 11.38 12.72 13.71
CA ALA A 86 11.97 12.02 12.57
C ALA A 86 13.47 12.25 12.40
N GLU A 87 13.98 13.42 12.75
CA GLU A 87 15.41 13.70 12.70
C GLU A 87 16.20 12.87 13.71
N ASP A 88 15.70 12.72 14.94
CA ASP A 88 16.35 11.96 16.01
C ASP A 88 16.44 10.45 15.69
N PHE A 89 15.49 9.94 14.91
CA PHE A 89 15.43 8.54 14.49
C PHE A 89 15.95 8.29 13.06
N GLU A 90 16.47 9.30 12.39
CA GLU A 90 16.89 9.23 10.98
C GLU A 90 15.76 8.68 10.07
N ALA A 91 14.51 8.91 10.46
CA ALA A 91 13.32 8.42 9.78
C ALA A 91 12.80 9.44 8.74
N THR A 92 12.10 8.95 7.73
CA THR A 92 11.41 9.82 6.77
C THR A 92 10.23 10.50 7.46
N ALA A 93 10.28 11.81 7.61
CA ALA A 93 9.20 12.59 8.21
C ALA A 93 7.90 12.55 7.40
N MET A 94 6.76 12.55 8.08
CA MET A 94 5.46 12.74 7.43
C MET A 94 5.42 14.11 6.72
N PRO A 95 4.98 14.14 5.45
CA PRO A 95 4.95 15.38 4.68
C PRO A 95 3.80 16.31 5.13
N PRO A 96 3.85 17.61 4.76
CA PRO A 96 2.79 18.58 5.11
C PRO A 96 1.39 18.18 4.70
N THR A 97 1.23 17.31 3.70
CA THR A 97 -0.06 16.77 3.25
C THR A 97 -0.80 16.02 4.36
N HIS A 98 -0.09 15.38 5.29
CA HIS A 98 -0.68 14.67 6.43
C HIS A 98 -1.16 15.59 7.55
N PHE A 99 -0.81 16.86 7.49
CA PHE A 99 -1.21 17.92 8.43
C PHE A 99 -2.18 18.91 7.78
N TYR A 100 -2.95 18.47 6.77
CA TYR A 100 -3.87 19.33 6.06
C TYR A 100 -5.26 18.74 5.94
N ASP A 101 -6.29 19.49 6.34
CA ASP A 101 -7.69 19.15 6.13
C ASP A 101 -8.14 19.72 4.78
N TYR A 102 -8.13 18.91 3.76
CA TYR A 102 -8.51 19.29 2.39
C TYR A 102 -9.98 19.69 2.25
N ARG A 103 -10.85 19.18 3.15
CA ARG A 103 -12.29 19.53 3.11
C ARG A 103 -12.54 20.91 3.67
N ARG A 104 -11.75 21.32 4.67
CA ARG A 104 -11.87 22.62 5.34
C ARG A 104 -10.80 23.61 4.92
N ASN A 105 -9.92 23.20 4.00
CA ASN A 105 -8.82 24.00 3.46
C ASN A 105 -7.97 24.66 4.56
N ARG A 106 -7.53 23.87 5.55
CA ARG A 106 -6.75 24.38 6.68
C ARG A 106 -5.68 23.41 7.16
N ARG A 107 -4.60 23.94 7.73
CA ARG A 107 -3.60 23.16 8.45
C ARG A 107 -4.14 22.69 9.81
N LEU A 108 -3.64 21.54 10.25
CA LEU A 108 -3.91 20.93 11.55
C LEU A 108 -2.56 20.76 12.26
N GLU A 109 -2.53 21.00 13.58
CA GLU A 109 -1.30 20.85 14.39
C GLU A 109 -0.99 19.40 14.65
N ASP A 110 -1.99 18.60 15.04
CA ASP A 110 -1.83 17.21 15.46
C ASP A 110 -1.96 16.18 14.31
N GLY A 111 -1.87 16.65 13.06
CA GLY A 111 -2.10 15.80 11.89
C GLY A 111 -3.58 15.62 11.54
N ASN A 112 -3.82 15.06 10.35
CA ASN A 112 -5.18 14.80 9.86
C ASN A 112 -5.68 13.44 10.36
N PRO A 113 -6.75 13.38 11.18
CA PRO A 113 -7.30 12.12 11.68
C PRO A 113 -7.69 11.14 10.57
N ALA A 114 -8.02 11.61 9.37
CA ALA A 114 -8.34 10.76 8.22
C ALA A 114 -7.10 9.99 7.69
N MET A 115 -5.89 10.42 8.06
CA MET A 115 -4.61 9.79 7.66
C MET A 115 -3.93 9.08 8.85
N TYR A 116 -4.63 8.92 9.98
CA TYR A 116 -4.07 8.34 11.18
C TYR A 116 -3.73 6.84 11.05
N ASN A 117 -4.50 6.10 10.26
CA ASN A 117 -4.22 4.69 10.00
C ASN A 117 -3.26 4.55 8.81
N CYS A 118 -1.96 4.61 9.09
CA CYS A 118 -0.88 4.64 8.11
C CYS A 118 -0.94 3.48 7.13
N THR A 119 -1.26 2.27 7.60
CA THR A 119 -1.28 1.05 6.77
C THR A 119 -2.44 0.96 5.78
N GLN A 120 -3.36 1.92 5.77
CA GLN A 120 -4.36 2.02 4.69
C GLN A 120 -3.75 2.49 3.36
N CYS A 121 -2.65 3.24 3.42
CA CYS A 121 -1.98 3.78 2.23
C CYS A 121 -0.54 3.27 2.11
N HIS A 122 0.16 3.10 3.24
CA HIS A 122 1.53 2.60 3.26
C HIS A 122 1.53 1.11 3.56
N VAL A 123 2.08 0.32 2.64
CA VAL A 123 2.10 -1.14 2.75
C VAL A 123 3.52 -1.68 2.63
N PRO A 124 3.85 -2.78 3.31
CA PRO A 124 5.13 -3.44 3.12
C PRO A 124 5.19 -4.09 1.74
N GLN A 125 6.37 -4.11 1.14
CA GLN A 125 6.62 -4.84 -0.10
C GLN A 125 6.71 -6.34 0.20
N ALA A 126 5.92 -7.14 -0.54
CA ALA A 126 6.01 -8.58 -0.47
C ALA A 126 7.24 -9.10 -1.23
N ASP A 127 7.95 -10.04 -0.63
CA ASP A 127 9.00 -10.83 -1.31
C ASP A 127 8.31 -12.00 -2.04
N ALA A 128 7.74 -11.69 -3.19
CA ALA A 128 7.03 -12.64 -4.03
C ALA A 128 7.39 -12.41 -5.51
N PRO A 129 7.53 -13.48 -6.30
CA PRO A 129 7.77 -13.35 -7.74
C PRO A 129 6.55 -12.74 -8.42
N GLU A 130 6.78 -11.93 -9.43
CA GLU A 130 5.71 -11.43 -10.29
C GLU A 130 5.05 -12.58 -11.05
N LEU A 131 3.72 -12.67 -11.00
CA LEU A 131 2.96 -13.64 -11.79
C LEU A 131 2.93 -13.28 -13.28
N VAL A 132 2.97 -11.99 -13.56
CA VAL A 132 3.06 -11.43 -14.92
C VAL A 132 4.07 -10.29 -14.89
N LYS A 133 4.79 -10.13 -16.00
CA LYS A 133 5.76 -9.04 -16.13
C LYS A 133 5.05 -7.69 -16.01
N ASN A 134 5.48 -6.86 -15.06
CA ASN A 134 5.05 -5.48 -14.98
C ASN A 134 5.66 -4.67 -16.13
N THR A 135 4.81 -4.06 -16.96
CA THR A 135 5.22 -3.19 -18.08
C THR A 135 4.94 -1.72 -17.80
N PHE A 136 4.39 -1.39 -16.64
CA PHE A 136 4.15 -0.01 -16.25
C PHE A 136 5.48 0.74 -16.10
N GLN A 137 5.55 1.93 -16.67
CA GLN A 137 6.70 2.83 -16.58
C GLN A 137 6.23 4.11 -15.89
N PRO A 138 6.58 4.33 -14.62
CA PRO A 138 6.22 5.54 -13.92
C PRO A 138 6.88 6.76 -14.55
N ARG A 139 6.15 7.87 -14.61
CA ARG A 139 6.71 9.17 -14.94
C ARG A 139 6.85 9.98 -13.68
N PHE A 140 7.96 10.69 -13.57
CA PHE A 140 8.26 11.64 -12.50
C PHE A 140 8.66 12.95 -13.14
N ARG A 141 8.26 14.08 -12.57
CA ARG A 141 8.64 15.42 -13.06
C ARG A 141 10.15 15.65 -12.92
N ASP A 142 10.72 15.08 -11.86
CA ASP A 142 12.15 15.06 -11.61
C ASP A 142 12.56 13.79 -10.84
N ASP A 143 13.85 13.58 -10.68
CA ASP A 143 14.38 12.41 -9.95
C ASP A 143 14.06 12.44 -8.45
N ALA A 144 13.87 13.63 -7.86
CA ALA A 144 13.51 13.74 -6.45
C ALA A 144 12.13 13.14 -6.17
N GLY A 145 11.21 13.19 -7.14
CA GLY A 145 9.87 12.60 -7.06
C GLY A 145 9.86 11.10 -6.79
N ARG A 146 10.98 10.38 -7.03
CA ARG A 146 11.11 8.96 -6.71
C ARG A 146 11.10 8.67 -5.20
N HIS A 147 11.57 9.61 -4.39
CA HIS A 147 11.73 9.45 -2.95
C HIS A 147 11.05 10.54 -2.11
N SER A 148 10.66 11.65 -2.72
CA SER A 148 9.97 12.75 -2.07
C SER A 148 8.57 12.98 -2.64
N SER A 149 7.80 13.89 -2.04
CA SER A 149 6.49 14.29 -2.53
C SER A 149 6.42 15.80 -2.67
N ASN A 150 5.98 16.25 -3.82
CA ASN A 150 5.63 17.64 -4.09
C ASN A 150 4.10 17.86 -4.12
N LEU A 151 3.31 16.86 -3.69
CA LEU A 151 1.86 16.87 -3.79
C LEU A 151 1.22 18.10 -3.14
N PHE A 152 1.81 18.59 -2.06
CA PHE A 152 1.29 19.78 -1.38
C PHE A 152 1.40 21.04 -2.23
N ASP A 153 2.45 21.14 -3.03
CA ASP A 153 2.75 22.29 -3.88
C ASP A 153 1.96 22.23 -5.20
N VAL A 154 1.80 21.03 -5.77
CA VAL A 154 1.17 20.83 -7.09
C VAL A 154 -0.33 20.52 -7.04
N ARG A 155 -0.92 20.43 -5.85
CA ARG A 155 -2.33 20.02 -5.67
C ARG A 155 -3.35 20.90 -6.41
N ASP A 156 -3.01 22.17 -6.60
CA ASP A 156 -3.90 23.17 -7.21
C ASP A 156 -3.61 23.37 -8.71
N GLU A 157 -2.63 22.68 -9.27
CA GLU A 157 -2.25 22.80 -10.70
C GLU A 157 -3.26 22.10 -11.62
N GLY A 158 -3.98 21.09 -11.11
CA GLY A 158 -4.88 20.29 -11.91
C GLY A 158 -4.14 19.27 -12.81
N VAL A 159 -4.88 18.71 -13.75
CA VAL A 159 -4.36 17.79 -14.79
C VAL A 159 -4.29 18.56 -16.10
N GLU A 160 -3.09 18.70 -16.66
CA GLU A 160 -2.92 19.20 -18.01
C GLU A 160 -3.25 18.06 -18.98
N GLU A 161 -4.16 18.31 -19.92
CA GLU A 161 -4.46 17.37 -21.02
C GLU A 161 -3.39 17.56 -22.11
N ASP A 162 -2.69 16.48 -22.47
CA ASP A 162 -1.74 16.42 -23.59
C ASP A 162 -2.48 16.38 -24.95
#